data_2a7eec7821b5120b8d4c6022e791fcf6
#
_entry.id   2a7eec7821b5120b8d4c6022e791fcf6
#
_cell.length_a   1.000
_cell.length_b   1.000
_cell.length_c   1.000
_cell.angle_alpha   90.00
_cell.angle_beta   90.00
_cell.angle_gamma   90.00
#
_symmetry.space_group_name_H-M   'P 1'
#
loop_
_entity.id
_entity.type
_entity.pdbx_description
1 polymer ?
#
loop_
_entity_poly.entity_id
_entity_poly.type
_entity_poly.pdbx_seq_one_letter_code
_entity_poly.pdbx_strand_id
1 'polypeptide(L)'
;MKKVHSKILGIVGNVITVRATDVGYEELAEITTRQGKSLAQVIKLERDIVSLQVFAGSRGVSVNDEIRFLGRPMQVAFSEKMLGRIFDGGGKPRDNGPEITDCLTEIGGPSVNPAKRIIPSRMIRTNIPMIDVFNSLVVSQKLPIFSVSGEPYNELLARIALQAEVDLIILGGIGLKFDQYMRFRETLEEGGALYRSIFFVNTASDPIVESLMVPDLCLAVAEQFALQGKDVLVLLSDMTNFSDAMKEMAITMEQVPSNRGYPGDLYSQLASRYEKAVDFEGAGSITILGVTTMPGDDVTHPVPDNTGYITEGQFYLRKGRIDPFGSLSRLKQLVNDKSRKDHRAIMDGMIQLYAQYRETEEKRAMGFRMSDWDKKLLRFGGMFEKEMMSLTVNIPLEQALDRGWRILSDCFRPEETGLRTELLNEFWPKEKQAASPDEKEFERRSSGRPDKDAGKAK
;
A
#
# COMPACT_ATOMS: atom_id res chain seq x y z
N MET A 1 37.56 -14.57 6.88
CA MET A 1 37.56 -13.10 6.73
C MET A 1 38.63 -12.73 5.74
N LYS A 2 38.27 -12.56 4.45
CA LYS A 2 39.22 -12.13 3.42
C LYS A 2 39.40 -10.61 3.53
N LYS A 3 40.61 -10.16 3.84
CA LYS A 3 40.98 -8.75 3.76
C LYS A 3 41.48 -8.49 2.33
N VAL A 4 40.65 -7.89 1.50
CA VAL A 4 41.12 -7.34 0.23
C VAL A 4 41.20 -5.84 0.40
N HIS A 5 42.40 -5.31 0.51
CA HIS A 5 42.65 -3.88 0.45
C HIS A 5 42.72 -3.50 -1.03
N SER A 6 41.75 -2.76 -1.50
CA SER A 6 41.65 -2.34 -2.89
C SER A 6 41.85 -0.84 -2.98
N LYS A 7 42.67 -0.43 -3.96
CA LYS A 7 42.85 0.99 -4.31
C LYS A 7 41.67 1.43 -5.16
N ILE A 8 41.04 2.53 -4.78
CA ILE A 8 39.97 3.15 -5.56
C ILE A 8 40.58 3.65 -6.89
N LEU A 9 39.97 3.23 -8.00
CA LEU A 9 40.35 3.64 -9.35
C LEU A 9 39.58 4.88 -9.82
N GLY A 10 38.34 5.01 -9.39
CA GLY A 10 37.45 6.12 -9.75
C GLY A 10 36.24 6.24 -8.87
N ILE A 11 35.67 7.45 -8.83
CA ILE A 11 34.44 7.77 -8.11
C ILE A 11 33.56 8.58 -9.06
N VAL A 12 32.34 8.08 -9.32
CA VAL A 12 31.35 8.75 -10.18
C VAL A 12 29.99 8.69 -9.47
N GLY A 13 29.44 9.84 -9.09
CA GLY A 13 28.23 9.88 -8.29
C GLY A 13 28.40 9.08 -6.99
N ASN A 14 27.51 8.12 -6.74
CA ASN A 14 27.58 7.20 -5.60
C ASN A 14 28.23 5.86 -5.92
N VAL A 15 28.87 5.74 -7.09
CA VAL A 15 29.57 4.52 -7.52
C VAL A 15 31.07 4.69 -7.42
N ILE A 16 31.73 3.70 -6.81
CA ILE A 16 33.18 3.60 -6.67
C ILE A 16 33.66 2.41 -7.48
N THR A 17 34.69 2.61 -8.28
CA THR A 17 35.33 1.54 -9.03
C THR A 17 36.65 1.17 -8.37
N VAL A 18 36.86 -0.11 -8.14
CA VAL A 18 38.08 -0.67 -7.54
C VAL A 18 38.59 -1.87 -8.31
N ARG A 19 39.85 -2.22 -8.08
CA ARG A 19 40.41 -3.47 -8.58
C ARG A 19 40.43 -4.51 -7.47
N ALA A 20 39.65 -5.60 -7.65
CA ALA A 20 39.58 -6.69 -6.69
C ALA A 20 39.33 -8.02 -7.40
N THR A 21 39.82 -9.11 -6.80
CA THR A 21 39.57 -10.47 -7.25
C THR A 21 38.92 -11.25 -6.15
N ASP A 22 38.17 -12.32 -6.51
CA ASP A 22 37.52 -13.21 -5.56
C ASP A 22 36.43 -12.51 -4.70
N VAL A 23 35.64 -11.66 -5.40
CA VAL A 23 34.53 -10.90 -4.87
C VAL A 23 33.24 -11.35 -5.56
N GLY A 24 32.15 -11.52 -4.81
CA GLY A 24 30.85 -11.92 -5.33
C GLY A 24 29.97 -10.73 -5.73
N TYR A 25 29.01 -10.98 -6.62
CA TYR A 25 27.94 -10.03 -6.92
C TYR A 25 27.06 -9.84 -5.66
N GLU A 26 26.61 -8.62 -5.40
CA GLU A 26 25.87 -8.24 -4.19
C GLU A 26 26.64 -8.34 -2.86
N GLU A 27 27.93 -8.68 -2.91
CA GLU A 27 28.77 -8.70 -1.70
C GLU A 27 28.91 -7.30 -1.12
N LEU A 28 28.84 -7.20 0.22
CA LEU A 28 29.07 -5.96 0.94
C LEU A 28 30.56 -5.63 1.04
N ALA A 29 30.85 -4.35 1.02
CA ALA A 29 32.15 -3.78 1.34
C ALA A 29 32.02 -2.66 2.37
N GLU A 30 32.99 -2.51 3.24
CA GLU A 30 33.16 -1.40 4.17
C GLU A 30 34.21 -0.46 3.63
N ILE A 31 33.89 0.81 3.52
CA ILE A 31 34.78 1.88 3.11
C ILE A 31 35.16 2.69 4.35
N THR A 32 36.43 2.76 4.65
CA THR A 32 36.94 3.56 5.79
C THR A 32 37.39 4.92 5.28
N THR A 33 36.63 5.95 5.59
CA THR A 33 36.89 7.35 5.24
C THR A 33 37.39 8.14 6.45
N ARG A 34 37.85 9.37 6.21
CA ARG A 34 38.21 10.29 7.29
C ARG A 34 37.02 10.70 8.19
N GLN A 35 35.81 10.57 7.70
CA GLN A 35 34.56 10.94 8.40
C GLN A 35 33.90 9.76 9.11
N GLY A 36 34.42 8.53 8.94
CA GLY A 36 33.87 7.31 9.51
C GLY A 36 33.81 6.17 8.51
N LYS A 37 33.05 5.14 8.83
CA LYS A 37 32.85 3.97 8.01
C LYS A 37 31.55 4.09 7.24
N SER A 38 31.59 3.74 5.96
CA SER A 38 30.42 3.63 5.07
C SER A 38 30.33 2.25 4.49
N LEU A 39 29.10 1.74 4.29
CA LEU A 39 28.86 0.48 3.60
C LEU A 39 28.65 0.74 2.10
N ALA A 40 29.07 -0.23 1.31
CA ALA A 40 28.84 -0.28 -0.12
C ALA A 40 28.52 -1.71 -0.55
N GLN A 41 27.88 -1.86 -1.71
CA GLN A 41 27.52 -3.16 -2.28
C GLN A 41 28.11 -3.29 -3.68
N VAL A 42 28.54 -4.50 -4.02
CA VAL A 42 29.00 -4.84 -5.37
C VAL A 42 27.79 -4.88 -6.32
N ILE A 43 27.81 -4.00 -7.31
CA ILE A 43 26.74 -3.87 -8.32
C ILE A 43 27.18 -4.28 -9.74
N LYS A 44 28.50 -4.40 -9.98
CA LYS A 44 29.03 -4.81 -11.27
C LYS A 44 30.40 -5.46 -11.08
N LEU A 45 30.61 -6.52 -11.85
CA LEU A 45 31.87 -7.25 -11.91
C LEU A 45 32.32 -7.35 -13.36
N GLU A 46 33.50 -6.78 -13.70
CA GLU A 46 34.13 -6.86 -15.03
C GLU A 46 35.56 -7.30 -14.88
N ARG A 47 35.81 -8.59 -14.99
CA ARG A 47 37.14 -9.21 -14.76
C ARG A 47 37.65 -8.91 -13.34
N ASP A 48 38.68 -8.06 -13.20
CA ASP A 48 39.27 -7.61 -11.94
C ASP A 48 38.78 -6.21 -11.51
N ILE A 49 37.83 -5.63 -12.25
CA ILE A 49 37.23 -4.33 -11.96
C ILE A 49 35.86 -4.56 -11.29
N VAL A 50 35.68 -4.01 -10.10
CA VAL A 50 34.49 -4.12 -9.28
C VAL A 50 33.89 -2.72 -9.11
N SER A 51 32.62 -2.56 -9.45
CA SER A 51 31.87 -1.34 -9.14
C SER A 51 31.05 -1.53 -7.88
N LEU A 52 31.22 -0.61 -6.96
CA LEU A 52 30.57 -0.59 -5.63
C LEU A 52 29.64 0.61 -5.55
N GLN A 53 28.44 0.36 -5.10
CA GLN A 53 27.48 1.40 -4.76
C GLN A 53 27.57 1.75 -3.28
N VAL A 54 27.84 3.01 -2.96
CA VAL A 54 28.01 3.49 -1.58
C VAL A 54 26.65 3.91 -1.03
N PHE A 55 26.21 3.31 0.09
CA PHE A 55 24.88 3.54 0.65
C PHE A 55 24.70 4.97 1.22
N ALA A 56 25.65 5.45 1.97
CA ALA A 56 25.59 6.82 2.53
C ALA A 56 26.04 7.93 1.55
N GLY A 57 26.17 7.59 0.25
CA GLY A 57 26.75 8.48 -0.75
C GLY A 57 28.27 8.55 -0.69
N SER A 58 28.89 9.06 -1.76
CA SER A 58 30.33 9.13 -1.91
C SER A 58 30.97 10.40 -1.35
N ARG A 59 30.17 11.29 -0.73
CA ARG A 59 30.68 12.54 -0.19
C ARG A 59 31.72 12.29 0.89
N GLY A 60 32.93 12.83 0.69
CA GLY A 60 34.06 12.65 1.62
C GLY A 60 34.88 11.37 1.37
N VAL A 61 34.49 10.52 0.41
CA VAL A 61 35.31 9.38 -0.03
C VAL A 61 36.46 9.89 -0.91
N SER A 62 37.66 9.38 -0.62
CA SER A 62 38.90 9.69 -1.33
C SER A 62 39.44 8.46 -2.04
N VAL A 63 40.14 8.66 -3.14
CA VAL A 63 40.85 7.58 -3.85
C VAL A 63 41.89 6.84 -2.99
N ASN A 64 42.27 7.42 -1.86
CA ASN A 64 43.20 6.82 -0.91
C ASN A 64 42.51 6.07 0.24
N ASP A 65 41.16 6.06 0.27
CA ASP A 65 40.42 5.37 1.32
C ASP A 65 40.50 3.84 1.13
N GLU A 66 40.43 3.14 2.25
CA GLU A 66 40.49 1.67 2.25
C GLU A 66 39.12 1.07 2.07
N ILE A 67 39.06 0.02 1.22
CA ILE A 67 37.86 -0.78 1.01
C ILE A 67 38.11 -2.21 1.47
N ARG A 68 37.20 -2.73 2.27
CA ARG A 68 37.22 -4.08 2.80
C ARG A 68 35.96 -4.82 2.41
N PHE A 69 36.08 -5.85 1.60
CA PHE A 69 34.99 -6.77 1.29
C PHE A 69 34.65 -7.67 2.47
N LEU A 70 33.36 -7.89 2.73
CA LEU A 70 32.87 -8.58 3.93
C LEU A 70 32.59 -10.06 3.69
N GLY A 71 32.60 -10.54 2.45
CA GLY A 71 32.32 -11.93 2.09
C GLY A 71 30.89 -12.38 2.36
N ARG A 72 29.95 -11.43 2.40
CA ARG A 72 28.52 -11.70 2.61
C ARG A 72 27.66 -10.64 1.96
N PRO A 73 26.41 -10.96 1.58
CA PRO A 73 25.45 -9.98 1.10
C PRO A 73 24.95 -9.05 2.23
N MET A 74 24.10 -8.11 1.87
CA MET A 74 23.44 -7.25 2.83
C MET A 74 22.51 -8.06 3.72
N GLN A 75 22.49 -7.72 4.99
CA GLN A 75 21.67 -8.35 6.02
C GLN A 75 20.95 -7.28 6.83
N VAL A 76 19.75 -7.60 7.28
CA VAL A 76 18.98 -6.80 8.22
C VAL A 76 18.84 -7.54 9.55
N ALA A 77 18.85 -6.80 10.63
CA ALA A 77 18.52 -7.37 11.93
C ALA A 77 17.04 -7.80 11.94
N PHE A 78 16.77 -8.93 12.59
CA PHE A 78 15.41 -9.45 12.77
C PHE A 78 15.17 -9.82 14.24
N SER A 79 14.09 -9.30 14.80
CA SER A 79 13.65 -9.60 16.15
C SER A 79 12.22 -9.06 16.35
N GLU A 80 11.46 -9.65 17.27
CA GLU A 80 10.19 -9.07 17.74
C GLU A 80 10.35 -7.66 18.35
N LYS A 81 11.55 -7.32 18.82
CA LYS A 81 11.89 -5.97 19.32
C LYS A 81 11.82 -4.88 18.24
N MET A 82 11.68 -5.26 16.97
CA MET A 82 11.46 -4.32 15.87
C MET A 82 10.02 -3.77 15.86
N LEU A 83 9.08 -4.43 16.51
CA LEU A 83 7.69 -3.94 16.59
C LEU A 83 7.64 -2.59 17.31
N GLY A 84 6.91 -1.66 16.75
CA GLY A 84 6.82 -0.29 17.24
C GLY A 84 7.97 0.62 16.85
N ARG A 85 8.95 0.11 16.08
CA ARG A 85 10.19 0.83 15.77
C ARG A 85 10.21 1.41 14.36
N ILE A 86 11.05 2.42 14.19
CA ILE A 86 11.28 3.11 12.91
C ILE A 86 12.77 3.01 12.58
N PHE A 87 13.06 2.57 11.34
CA PHE A 87 14.40 2.36 10.81
C PHE A 87 14.59 3.23 9.56
N ASP A 88 15.83 3.61 9.27
CA ASP A 88 16.20 4.25 8.01
C ASP A 88 16.24 3.22 6.85
N GLY A 89 16.47 3.71 5.63
CA GLY A 89 16.59 2.85 4.44
C GLY A 89 17.82 1.96 4.44
N GLY A 90 18.73 2.11 5.39
CA GLY A 90 19.86 1.21 5.63
C GLY A 90 19.59 0.17 6.73
N GLY A 91 18.41 0.18 7.35
CA GLY A 91 18.03 -0.73 8.43
C GLY A 91 18.52 -0.31 9.82
N LYS A 92 19.03 0.91 10.00
CA LYS A 92 19.44 1.44 11.29
C LYS A 92 18.28 2.15 12.00
N PRO A 93 18.24 2.11 13.35
CA PRO A 93 17.22 2.84 14.10
C PRO A 93 17.19 4.34 13.78
N ARG A 94 16.01 4.86 13.43
CA ARG A 94 15.75 6.29 13.18
C ARG A 94 14.94 6.93 14.32
N ASP A 95 14.46 6.13 15.24
CA ASP A 95 13.66 6.53 16.40
C ASP A 95 14.50 6.79 17.66
N ASN A 96 15.83 6.90 17.55
CA ASN A 96 16.80 7.01 18.65
C ASN A 96 16.77 5.82 19.64
N GLY A 97 16.11 4.72 19.29
CA GLY A 97 16.15 3.50 20.09
C GLY A 97 17.46 2.71 19.89
N PRO A 98 17.69 1.67 20.70
CA PRO A 98 18.89 0.84 20.60
C PRO A 98 18.95 0.08 19.26
N GLU A 99 20.16 -0.25 18.81
CA GLU A 99 20.37 -1.15 17.68
C GLU A 99 19.82 -2.54 18.00
N ILE A 100 19.25 -3.21 16.99
CA ILE A 100 18.81 -4.59 17.07
C ILE A 100 19.99 -5.48 16.67
N THR A 101 20.38 -6.38 17.54
CA THR A 101 21.57 -7.23 17.37
C THR A 101 21.26 -8.73 17.47
N ASP A 102 19.98 -9.11 17.57
CA ASP A 102 19.58 -10.49 17.88
C ASP A 102 19.93 -11.46 16.75
N CYS A 103 19.20 -11.44 15.64
CA CYS A 103 19.44 -12.27 14.47
C CYS A 103 19.66 -11.40 13.23
N LEU A 104 20.42 -11.93 12.27
CA LEU A 104 20.59 -11.29 10.95
C LEU A 104 19.95 -12.18 9.89
N THR A 105 19.14 -11.59 9.03
CA THR A 105 18.59 -12.22 7.84
C THR A 105 19.09 -11.53 6.59
N GLU A 106 19.33 -12.28 5.52
CA GLU A 106 19.77 -11.73 4.25
C GLU A 106 18.61 -10.99 3.58
N ILE A 107 18.92 -9.83 2.98
CA ILE A 107 17.96 -9.11 2.15
C ILE A 107 18.11 -9.52 0.69
N GLY A 108 17.02 -9.45 -0.08
CA GLY A 108 17.00 -9.91 -1.46
C GLY A 108 16.82 -11.43 -1.55
N GLY A 109 17.41 -12.04 -2.55
CA GLY A 109 17.31 -13.47 -2.81
C GLY A 109 15.95 -13.92 -3.36
N PRO A 110 15.83 -15.19 -3.77
CA PRO A 110 14.61 -15.74 -4.31
C PRO A 110 13.53 -15.84 -3.24
N SER A 111 12.27 -15.78 -3.66
CA SER A 111 11.14 -16.09 -2.78
C SER A 111 11.21 -17.55 -2.33
N VAL A 112 10.64 -17.84 -1.14
CA VAL A 112 10.58 -19.20 -0.58
C VAL A 112 9.96 -20.18 -1.60
N ASN A 113 10.47 -21.40 -1.57
CA ASN A 113 10.10 -22.49 -2.48
C ASN A 113 8.59 -22.51 -2.80
N PRO A 114 8.20 -22.44 -4.08
CA PRO A 114 6.80 -22.48 -4.52
C PRO A 114 6.00 -23.69 -3.99
N ALA A 115 6.64 -24.82 -3.72
CA ALA A 115 5.99 -26.01 -3.18
C ALA A 115 5.37 -25.81 -1.78
N LYS A 116 5.77 -24.76 -1.05
CA LYS A 116 5.20 -24.40 0.26
C LYS A 116 4.08 -23.37 0.17
N ARG A 117 3.66 -22.99 -1.04
CA ARG A 117 2.61 -21.99 -1.26
C ARG A 117 1.26 -22.65 -1.40
N ILE A 118 0.26 -22.12 -0.75
CA ILE A 118 -1.13 -22.54 -0.90
C ILE A 118 -1.95 -21.48 -1.67
N ILE A 119 -3.06 -21.93 -2.25
CA ILE A 119 -4.01 -21.03 -2.90
C ILE A 119 -4.72 -20.21 -1.81
N PRO A 120 -4.69 -18.89 -1.87
CA PRO A 120 -5.31 -18.04 -0.86
C PRO A 120 -6.82 -18.24 -0.81
N SER A 121 -7.37 -18.27 0.39
CA SER A 121 -8.79 -18.51 0.61
C SER A 121 -9.40 -17.65 1.72
N ARG A 122 -8.62 -16.71 2.28
CA ARG A 122 -9.01 -15.82 3.39
C ARG A 122 -8.99 -14.37 2.90
N MET A 123 -9.99 -13.60 3.33
CA MET A 123 -10.07 -12.16 3.09
C MET A 123 -9.33 -11.41 4.19
N ILE A 124 -8.60 -10.37 3.84
CA ILE A 124 -8.13 -9.36 4.80
C ILE A 124 -9.21 -8.29 4.89
N ARG A 125 -9.81 -8.15 6.07
CA ARG A 125 -10.79 -7.10 6.36
C ARG A 125 -10.06 -5.81 6.66
N THR A 126 -10.44 -4.75 5.98
CA THR A 126 -9.85 -3.42 6.13
C THR A 126 -10.80 -2.42 6.79
N ASN A 127 -12.07 -2.79 6.96
CA ASN A 127 -13.15 -1.92 7.38
C ASN A 127 -13.35 -0.67 6.48
N ILE A 128 -12.83 -0.74 5.26
CA ILE A 128 -13.03 0.25 4.19
C ILE A 128 -13.98 -0.37 3.16
N PRO A 129 -15.24 0.12 3.06
CA PRO A 129 -16.26 -0.53 2.21
C PRO A 129 -15.83 -0.67 0.74
N MET A 130 -15.09 0.31 0.20
CA MET A 130 -14.62 0.25 -1.19
C MET A 130 -13.60 -0.87 -1.43
N ILE A 131 -12.91 -1.33 -0.39
CA ILE A 131 -12.05 -2.52 -0.44
C ILE A 131 -12.90 -3.75 -0.09
N ASP A 132 -13.49 -3.79 1.09
CA ASP A 132 -14.09 -4.99 1.64
C ASP A 132 -15.32 -5.47 0.86
N VAL A 133 -16.18 -4.55 0.40
CA VAL A 133 -17.38 -4.90 -0.37
C VAL A 133 -17.09 -5.03 -1.87
N PHE A 134 -16.36 -4.06 -2.45
CA PHE A 134 -16.27 -3.94 -3.91
C PHE A 134 -15.02 -4.55 -4.53
N ASN A 135 -13.90 -4.60 -3.79
CA ASN A 135 -12.59 -5.04 -4.29
C ASN A 135 -11.83 -5.88 -3.27
N SER A 136 -12.50 -6.83 -2.63
CA SER A 136 -12.00 -7.61 -1.50
C SER A 136 -10.52 -7.97 -1.60
N LEU A 137 -9.75 -7.56 -0.59
CA LEU A 137 -8.34 -7.88 -0.44
C LEU A 137 -8.20 -9.31 0.08
N VAL A 138 -7.39 -10.10 -0.60
CA VAL A 138 -7.18 -11.51 -0.26
C VAL A 138 -5.78 -11.69 0.33
N VAL A 139 -5.66 -12.58 1.31
CA VAL A 139 -4.37 -12.97 1.87
C VAL A 139 -3.40 -13.39 0.77
N SER A 140 -2.15 -13.02 0.89
CA SER A 140 -1.07 -13.23 -0.10
C SER A 140 -1.26 -12.56 -1.46
N GLN A 141 -2.23 -11.67 -1.59
CA GLN A 141 -2.42 -10.89 -2.81
C GLN A 141 -1.39 -9.75 -2.90
N LYS A 142 -0.97 -9.46 -4.12
CA LYS A 142 -0.15 -8.30 -4.45
C LYS A 142 -0.93 -7.34 -5.32
N LEU A 143 -1.17 -6.13 -4.82
CA LEU A 143 -1.94 -5.08 -5.51
C LEU A 143 -1.22 -3.74 -5.49
N PRO A 144 -1.14 -3.02 -6.62
CA PRO A 144 -0.77 -1.63 -6.62
C PRO A 144 -1.96 -0.74 -6.23
N ILE A 145 -1.63 0.39 -5.62
CA ILE A 145 -2.53 1.53 -5.50
C ILE A 145 -2.07 2.55 -6.54
N PHE A 146 -2.73 2.55 -7.70
CA PHE A 146 -2.48 3.53 -8.74
C PHE A 146 -3.06 4.88 -8.34
N SER A 147 -2.24 5.91 -8.44
CA SER A 147 -2.61 7.26 -8.04
C SER A 147 -1.83 8.30 -8.84
N VAL A 148 -2.21 9.56 -8.71
CA VAL A 148 -1.42 10.68 -9.20
C VAL A 148 -0.84 11.48 -8.05
N SER A 149 0.21 12.24 -8.31
CA SER A 149 0.80 13.12 -7.30
C SER A 149 -0.23 14.11 -6.77
N GLY A 150 -0.32 14.24 -5.44
CA GLY A 150 -1.29 15.11 -4.76
C GLY A 150 -2.56 14.41 -4.28
N GLU A 151 -2.85 13.19 -4.71
CA GLU A 151 -3.91 12.37 -4.13
C GLU A 151 -3.51 11.84 -2.73
N PRO A 152 -4.47 11.56 -1.84
CA PRO A 152 -4.19 11.15 -0.46
C PRO A 152 -3.86 9.67 -0.30
N TYR A 153 -2.95 9.13 -1.12
CA TYR A 153 -2.60 7.70 -1.09
C TYR A 153 -1.89 7.29 0.22
N ASN A 154 -1.11 8.19 0.82
CA ASN A 154 -0.50 7.92 2.12
C ASN A 154 -1.54 7.88 3.25
N GLU A 155 -2.60 8.68 3.16
CA GLU A 155 -3.73 8.63 4.09
C GLU A 155 -4.48 7.30 3.95
N LEU A 156 -4.69 6.82 2.71
CA LEU A 156 -5.28 5.50 2.48
C LEU A 156 -4.42 4.38 3.08
N LEU A 157 -3.09 4.40 2.87
CA LEU A 157 -2.20 3.41 3.48
C LEU A 157 -2.23 3.46 5.00
N ALA A 158 -2.21 4.66 5.60
CA ALA A 158 -2.31 4.82 7.04
C ALA A 158 -3.64 4.26 7.59
N ARG A 159 -4.75 4.51 6.88
CA ARG A 159 -6.06 3.94 7.23
C ARG A 159 -6.06 2.42 7.16
N ILE A 160 -5.50 1.83 6.10
CA ILE A 160 -5.36 0.38 5.99
C ILE A 160 -4.50 -0.15 7.15
N ALA A 161 -3.38 0.51 7.47
CA ALA A 161 -2.52 0.11 8.58
C ALA A 161 -3.23 0.15 9.94
N LEU A 162 -4.11 1.13 10.16
CA LEU A 162 -4.89 1.24 11.39
C LEU A 162 -5.96 0.14 11.51
N GLN A 163 -6.60 -0.23 10.41
CA GLN A 163 -7.87 -0.96 10.42
C GLN A 163 -7.76 -2.41 9.95
N ALA A 164 -6.71 -2.76 9.17
CA ALA A 164 -6.58 -4.11 8.63
C ALA A 164 -6.46 -5.18 9.74
N GLU A 165 -7.25 -6.24 9.58
CA GLU A 165 -7.24 -7.41 10.47
C GLU A 165 -6.10 -8.36 10.09
N VAL A 166 -4.87 -7.98 10.50
CA VAL A 166 -3.64 -8.76 10.32
C VAL A 166 -2.81 -8.72 11.61
N ASP A 167 -1.88 -9.67 11.77
CA ASP A 167 -1.04 -9.73 12.98
C ASP A 167 -0.09 -8.54 13.07
N LEU A 168 0.57 -8.21 11.96
CA LEU A 168 1.52 -7.09 11.94
C LEU A 168 1.60 -6.42 10.56
N ILE A 169 2.12 -5.21 10.56
CA ILE A 169 2.25 -4.37 9.38
C ILE A 169 3.70 -3.95 9.23
N ILE A 170 4.21 -4.05 8.01
CA ILE A 170 5.52 -3.51 7.67
C ILE A 170 5.34 -2.41 6.63
N LEU A 171 5.80 -1.22 6.99
CA LEU A 171 5.70 -0.03 6.18
C LEU A 171 7.05 0.28 5.53
N GLY A 172 7.04 0.49 4.23
CA GLY A 172 8.19 0.95 3.48
C GLY A 172 7.93 2.33 2.88
N GLY A 173 8.54 3.37 3.44
CA GLY A 173 8.52 4.71 2.88
C GLY A 173 9.70 4.94 1.95
N ILE A 174 9.46 5.23 0.66
CA ILE A 174 10.47 5.33 -0.38
C ILE A 174 10.45 6.74 -0.97
N GLY A 175 11.47 7.55 -0.68
CA GLY A 175 11.56 8.93 -1.16
C GLY A 175 10.47 9.84 -0.60
N LEU A 176 9.96 9.57 0.60
CA LEU A 176 8.91 10.38 1.21
C LEU A 176 9.40 11.80 1.49
N LYS A 177 8.53 12.79 1.33
CA LYS A 177 8.77 14.11 1.88
C LYS A 177 8.73 14.04 3.40
N PHE A 178 9.50 14.90 4.07
CA PHE A 178 9.59 14.88 5.54
C PHE A 178 8.23 15.08 6.23
N ASP A 179 7.39 15.97 5.70
CA ASP A 179 6.05 16.21 6.21
C ASP A 179 5.11 15.00 6.02
N GLN A 180 5.25 14.24 4.92
CA GLN A 180 4.51 13.00 4.69
C GLN A 180 4.92 11.93 5.70
N TYR A 181 6.22 11.76 5.94
CA TYR A 181 6.75 10.85 6.95
C TYR A 181 6.21 11.20 8.35
N MET A 182 6.27 12.48 8.75
CA MET A 182 5.79 12.92 10.06
C MET A 182 4.29 12.63 10.23
N ARG A 183 3.46 13.01 9.26
CA ARG A 183 2.01 12.72 9.30
C ARG A 183 1.71 11.23 9.38
N PHE A 184 2.44 10.43 8.63
CA PHE A 184 2.26 8.97 8.65
C PHE A 184 2.56 8.41 10.04
N ARG A 185 3.68 8.81 10.63
CA ARG A 185 4.08 8.44 11.98
C ARG A 185 3.04 8.87 13.02
N GLU A 186 2.66 10.15 13.04
CA GLU A 186 1.66 10.70 13.96
C GLU A 186 0.32 9.93 13.86
N THR A 187 -0.15 9.67 12.64
CA THR A 187 -1.38 8.90 12.42
C THR A 187 -1.31 7.50 13.03
N LEU A 188 -0.19 6.80 12.90
CA LEU A 188 -0.01 5.47 13.48
C LEU A 188 0.15 5.49 15.00
N GLU A 189 0.84 6.50 15.54
CA GLU A 189 1.00 6.70 16.98
C GLU A 189 -0.35 7.00 17.65
N GLU A 190 -1.08 8.00 17.14
CA GLU A 190 -2.39 8.42 17.67
C GLU A 190 -3.45 7.32 17.51
N GLY A 191 -3.42 6.62 16.39
CA GLY A 191 -4.34 5.50 16.12
C GLY A 191 -3.99 4.20 16.85
N GLY A 192 -2.86 4.16 17.56
CA GLY A 192 -2.43 2.98 18.32
C GLY A 192 -2.03 1.79 17.47
N ALA A 193 -1.67 1.99 16.19
CA ALA A 193 -1.22 0.89 15.31
C ALA A 193 0.31 0.77 15.26
N LEU A 194 1.05 1.75 15.76
CA LEU A 194 2.51 1.72 15.71
C LEU A 194 3.08 0.49 16.43
N TYR A 195 2.51 0.08 17.57
CA TYR A 195 3.01 -1.05 18.38
C TYR A 195 3.02 -2.39 17.64
N ARG A 196 2.18 -2.56 16.60
CA ARG A 196 2.14 -3.75 15.72
C ARG A 196 2.75 -3.50 14.35
N SER A 197 3.46 -2.37 14.18
CA SER A 197 4.05 -1.95 12.92
C SER A 197 5.56 -1.87 13.00
N ILE A 198 6.22 -2.11 11.87
CA ILE A 198 7.64 -1.83 11.67
C ILE A 198 7.73 -0.86 10.50
N PHE A 199 8.49 0.23 10.63
CA PHE A 199 8.58 1.24 9.60
C PHE A 199 10.03 1.42 9.12
N PHE A 200 10.31 1.05 7.87
CA PHE A 200 11.53 1.41 7.16
C PHE A 200 11.26 2.64 6.31
N VAL A 201 12.04 3.70 6.49
CA VAL A 201 11.79 4.97 5.80
C VAL A 201 13.04 5.56 5.20
N ASN A 202 12.98 5.86 3.91
CA ASN A 202 13.87 6.73 3.18
C ASN A 202 13.10 8.01 2.83
N THR A 203 13.67 9.16 3.18
CA THR A 203 13.09 10.46 2.83
C THR A 203 13.81 11.06 1.61
N ALA A 204 13.19 12.05 0.98
CA ALA A 204 13.76 12.72 -0.20
C ALA A 204 15.14 13.38 0.05
N SER A 205 15.53 13.57 1.30
CA SER A 205 16.85 14.09 1.70
C SER A 205 17.89 13.01 1.98
N ASP A 206 17.46 11.76 2.08
CA ASP A 206 18.34 10.63 2.34
C ASP A 206 18.98 10.12 1.03
N PRO A 207 20.06 9.33 1.11
CA PRO A 207 20.71 8.78 -0.08
C PRO A 207 19.73 7.96 -0.95
N ILE A 208 19.79 8.17 -2.27
CA ILE A 208 18.88 7.49 -3.21
C ILE A 208 19.02 5.96 -3.20
N VAL A 209 20.20 5.47 -2.83
CA VAL A 209 20.46 4.03 -2.69
C VAL A 209 19.58 3.38 -1.66
N GLU A 210 19.28 4.07 -0.58
CA GLU A 210 18.37 3.57 0.45
C GLU A 210 16.96 3.35 -0.08
N SER A 211 16.52 4.14 -1.08
CA SER A 211 15.25 3.92 -1.78
C SER A 211 15.17 2.54 -2.43
N LEU A 212 16.30 2.02 -2.93
CA LEU A 212 16.37 0.69 -3.53
C LEU A 212 16.32 -0.43 -2.50
N MET A 213 16.76 -0.15 -1.27
CA MET A 213 16.86 -1.15 -0.20
C MET A 213 15.56 -1.30 0.59
N VAL A 214 14.78 -0.24 0.74
CA VAL A 214 13.56 -0.25 1.58
C VAL A 214 12.60 -1.40 1.26
N PRO A 215 12.23 -1.68 -0.01
CA PRO A 215 11.35 -2.81 -0.29
C PRO A 215 11.95 -4.15 0.14
N ASP A 216 13.23 -4.35 -0.09
CA ASP A 216 13.92 -5.60 0.25
C ASP A 216 14.07 -5.80 1.76
N LEU A 217 14.30 -4.72 2.52
CA LEU A 217 14.28 -4.74 3.99
C LEU A 217 12.90 -5.14 4.52
N CYS A 218 11.84 -4.50 4.00
CA CYS A 218 10.46 -4.81 4.38
C CYS A 218 10.13 -6.28 4.12
N LEU A 219 10.47 -6.78 2.94
CA LEU A 219 10.13 -8.14 2.52
C LEU A 219 10.95 -9.20 3.24
N ALA A 220 12.24 -8.94 3.53
CA ALA A 220 13.08 -9.86 4.28
C ALA A 220 12.56 -10.04 5.73
N VAL A 221 12.17 -8.93 6.37
CA VAL A 221 11.59 -8.98 7.71
C VAL A 221 10.19 -9.62 7.69
N ALA A 222 9.36 -9.30 6.68
CA ALA A 222 8.05 -9.92 6.50
C ALA A 222 8.13 -11.44 6.37
N GLU A 223 9.09 -11.94 5.60
CA GLU A 223 9.31 -13.38 5.39
C GLU A 223 9.63 -14.10 6.70
N GLN A 224 10.45 -13.51 7.56
CA GLN A 224 10.78 -14.10 8.85
C GLN A 224 9.56 -14.18 9.78
N PHE A 225 8.73 -13.14 9.85
CA PHE A 225 7.49 -13.18 10.63
C PHE A 225 6.45 -14.16 10.04
N ALA A 226 6.33 -14.20 8.73
CA ALA A 226 5.41 -15.14 8.07
C ALA A 226 5.81 -16.60 8.32
N LEU A 227 7.12 -16.93 8.29
CA LEU A 227 7.62 -18.24 8.64
C LEU A 227 7.37 -18.62 10.11
N GLN A 228 7.18 -17.64 10.99
CA GLN A 228 6.78 -17.83 12.38
C GLN A 228 5.25 -17.91 12.58
N GLY A 229 4.48 -17.98 11.50
CA GLY A 229 3.02 -18.13 11.54
C GLY A 229 2.24 -16.83 11.62
N LYS A 230 2.85 -15.68 11.31
CA LYS A 230 2.18 -14.37 11.33
C LYS A 230 1.62 -13.98 9.97
N ASP A 231 0.41 -13.44 9.94
CA ASP A 231 -0.15 -12.78 8.75
C ASP A 231 0.40 -11.34 8.67
N VAL A 232 1.24 -11.09 7.66
CA VAL A 232 1.97 -9.82 7.49
C VAL A 232 1.40 -9.04 6.32
N LEU A 233 1.07 -7.77 6.55
CA LEU A 233 0.70 -6.82 5.50
C LEU A 233 1.87 -5.85 5.26
N VAL A 234 2.44 -5.91 4.06
CA VAL A 234 3.51 -5.01 3.61
C VAL A 234 2.90 -3.86 2.82
N LEU A 235 3.15 -2.63 3.24
CA LEU A 235 2.66 -1.40 2.63
C LEU A 235 3.85 -0.59 2.13
N LEU A 236 3.97 -0.42 0.81
CA LEU A 236 5.08 0.31 0.19
C LEU A 236 4.60 1.63 -0.42
N SER A 237 5.28 2.73 -0.16
CA SER A 237 5.01 4.04 -0.75
C SER A 237 6.32 4.81 -0.99
N ASP A 238 6.77 5.03 -2.22
CA ASP A 238 6.13 4.84 -3.50
C ASP A 238 7.02 3.99 -4.42
N MET A 239 6.45 3.01 -5.11
CA MET A 239 7.21 2.12 -6.00
C MET A 239 7.66 2.82 -7.29
N THR A 240 7.07 3.96 -7.62
CA THR A 240 7.58 4.82 -8.70
C THR A 240 8.89 5.48 -8.29
N ASN A 241 9.01 5.96 -7.03
CA ASN A 241 10.27 6.48 -6.50
C ASN A 241 11.37 5.40 -6.46
N PHE A 242 11.02 4.16 -6.10
CA PHE A 242 11.93 3.02 -6.21
C PHE A 242 12.43 2.84 -7.64
N SER A 243 11.53 2.89 -8.62
CA SER A 243 11.87 2.73 -10.04
C SER A 243 12.70 3.91 -10.57
N ASP A 244 12.42 5.13 -10.12
CA ASP A 244 13.20 6.32 -10.45
C ASP A 244 14.62 6.24 -9.86
N ALA A 245 14.77 5.70 -8.64
CA ALA A 245 16.08 5.40 -8.06
C ALA A 245 16.86 4.39 -8.90
N MET A 246 16.20 3.34 -9.41
CA MET A 246 16.83 2.40 -10.38
C MET A 246 17.30 3.11 -11.65
N LYS A 247 16.47 4.00 -12.19
CA LYS A 247 16.82 4.79 -13.37
C LYS A 247 18.04 5.66 -13.14
N GLU A 248 18.13 6.36 -12.01
CA GLU A 248 19.27 7.18 -11.65
C GLU A 248 20.54 6.35 -11.50
N MET A 249 20.43 5.16 -10.90
CA MET A 249 21.56 4.23 -10.80
C MET A 249 22.01 3.70 -12.16
N ALA A 250 21.08 3.33 -13.03
CA ALA A 250 21.40 2.88 -14.38
C ALA A 250 22.14 3.95 -15.19
N ILE A 251 21.75 5.21 -15.07
CA ILE A 251 22.45 6.35 -15.68
C ILE A 251 23.87 6.48 -15.12
N THR A 252 24.04 6.39 -13.80
CA THR A 252 25.35 6.48 -13.15
C THR A 252 26.30 5.34 -13.59
N MET A 253 25.73 4.17 -13.89
CA MET A 253 26.47 3.00 -14.39
C MET A 253 26.62 2.98 -15.91
N GLU A 254 26.21 4.03 -16.62
CA GLU A 254 26.25 4.13 -18.09
C GLU A 254 25.55 2.95 -18.80
N GLN A 255 24.50 2.39 -18.18
CA GLN A 255 23.70 1.33 -18.77
C GLN A 255 22.88 1.86 -19.94
N VAL A 256 22.70 1.02 -20.96
CA VAL A 256 21.85 1.38 -22.11
C VAL A 256 20.40 1.50 -21.64
N PRO A 257 19.78 2.68 -21.77
CA PRO A 257 18.41 2.89 -21.30
C PRO A 257 17.40 2.15 -22.20
N SER A 258 16.34 1.66 -21.57
CA SER A 258 15.15 1.14 -22.23
C SER A 258 14.06 2.22 -22.33
N ASN A 259 12.80 1.82 -22.33
CA ASN A 259 11.66 2.73 -22.46
C ASN A 259 11.68 3.86 -21.40
N ARG A 260 11.54 5.10 -21.85
CA ARG A 260 11.56 6.33 -21.01
C ARG A 260 12.78 6.47 -20.09
N GLY A 261 13.89 5.81 -20.42
CA GLY A 261 15.14 5.89 -19.66
C GLY A 261 15.24 4.95 -18.46
N TYR A 262 14.28 4.05 -18.26
CA TYR A 262 14.37 3.01 -17.25
C TYR A 262 15.33 1.89 -17.69
N PRO A 263 15.94 1.16 -16.75
CA PRO A 263 16.78 0.02 -17.09
C PRO A 263 15.95 -1.13 -17.70
N GLY A 264 16.60 -1.96 -18.51
CA GLY A 264 15.94 -3.07 -19.22
C GLY A 264 15.37 -4.16 -18.33
N ASP A 265 15.83 -4.27 -17.09
CA ASP A 265 15.42 -5.24 -16.08
C ASP A 265 14.33 -4.72 -15.11
N LEU A 266 13.74 -3.53 -15.38
CA LEU A 266 12.70 -2.94 -14.52
C LEU A 266 11.59 -3.93 -14.15
N TYR A 267 11.09 -4.68 -15.16
CA TYR A 267 10.07 -5.69 -14.94
C TYR A 267 10.52 -6.75 -13.93
N SER A 268 11.70 -7.30 -14.13
CA SER A 268 12.24 -8.36 -13.26
C SER A 268 12.51 -7.88 -11.84
N GLN A 269 12.94 -6.63 -11.69
CA GLN A 269 13.17 -6.00 -10.39
C GLN A 269 11.87 -5.77 -9.62
N LEU A 270 10.82 -5.30 -10.28
CA LEU A 270 9.49 -5.18 -9.67
C LEU A 270 8.90 -6.57 -9.36
N ALA A 271 8.97 -7.50 -10.33
CA ALA A 271 8.43 -8.85 -10.18
C ALA A 271 9.06 -9.61 -9.01
N SER A 272 10.37 -9.57 -8.86
CA SER A 272 11.08 -10.28 -7.78
C SER A 272 10.61 -9.86 -6.38
N ARG A 273 10.17 -8.61 -6.21
CA ARG A 273 9.66 -8.09 -4.95
C ARG A 273 8.19 -8.44 -4.75
N TYR A 274 7.34 -8.21 -5.74
CA TYR A 274 5.93 -8.56 -5.64
C TYR A 274 5.69 -10.08 -5.54
N GLU A 275 6.54 -10.91 -6.16
CA GLU A 275 6.47 -12.37 -6.06
C GLU A 275 6.82 -12.93 -4.67
N LYS A 276 7.26 -12.09 -3.74
CA LYS A 276 7.40 -12.47 -2.32
C LYS A 276 6.06 -12.52 -1.56
N ALA A 277 4.96 -12.02 -2.15
CA ALA A 277 3.62 -12.24 -1.62
C ALA A 277 3.28 -13.74 -1.63
N VAL A 278 2.86 -14.29 -0.50
CA VAL A 278 2.72 -15.73 -0.31
C VAL A 278 1.79 -16.07 0.86
N ASP A 279 1.06 -17.16 0.75
CA ASP A 279 0.41 -17.86 1.86
C ASP A 279 1.15 -19.19 2.05
N PHE A 280 1.80 -19.38 3.19
CA PHE A 280 2.65 -20.54 3.44
C PHE A 280 1.85 -21.69 4.06
N GLU A 281 2.03 -22.90 3.55
CA GLU A 281 1.46 -24.08 4.14
C GLU A 281 1.96 -24.31 5.56
N GLY A 282 1.05 -24.26 6.53
CA GLY A 282 1.37 -24.48 7.96
C GLY A 282 2.11 -23.33 8.65
N ALA A 283 2.15 -22.15 8.02
CA ALA A 283 2.74 -20.93 8.59
C ALA A 283 1.84 -19.72 8.34
N GLY A 284 2.40 -18.53 8.28
CA GLY A 284 1.67 -17.28 8.02
C GLY A 284 1.71 -16.85 6.56
N SER A 285 1.44 -15.59 6.32
CA SER A 285 1.31 -15.03 4.98
C SER A 285 1.96 -13.66 4.82
N ILE A 286 2.26 -13.29 3.57
CA ILE A 286 2.70 -11.96 3.17
C ILE A 286 1.75 -11.43 2.11
N THR A 287 1.08 -10.31 2.40
CA THR A 287 0.25 -9.56 1.44
C THR A 287 0.92 -8.23 1.15
N ILE A 288 0.94 -7.79 -0.10
CA ILE A 288 1.67 -6.58 -0.51
C ILE A 288 0.72 -5.57 -1.16
N LEU A 289 0.69 -4.36 -0.63
CA LEU A 289 0.09 -3.19 -1.27
C LEU A 289 1.19 -2.16 -1.56
N GLY A 290 1.38 -1.83 -2.83
CA GLY A 290 2.39 -0.86 -3.26
C GLY A 290 1.75 0.35 -3.95
N VAL A 291 1.92 1.55 -3.39
CA VAL A 291 1.57 2.77 -4.11
C VAL A 291 2.44 2.86 -5.37
N THR A 292 1.83 3.17 -6.48
CA THR A 292 2.50 3.41 -7.75
C THR A 292 1.92 4.68 -8.35
N THR A 293 2.63 5.79 -8.20
CA THR A 293 2.20 7.06 -8.78
C THR A 293 2.41 7.06 -10.28
N MET A 294 1.44 7.64 -10.99
CA MET A 294 1.43 7.71 -12.45
C MET A 294 1.74 9.14 -12.91
N PRO A 295 2.93 9.39 -13.46
CA PRO A 295 3.25 10.70 -14.03
C PRO A 295 2.27 11.06 -15.15
N GLY A 296 1.59 12.22 -15.03
CA GLY A 296 0.61 12.68 -16.01
C GLY A 296 -0.69 11.86 -16.09
N ASP A 297 -1.03 11.09 -15.07
CA ASP A 297 -2.15 10.11 -15.04
C ASP A 297 -2.06 9.08 -16.18
N ASP A 298 -0.83 8.76 -16.61
CA ASP A 298 -0.54 7.85 -17.71
C ASP A 298 -0.28 6.42 -17.21
N VAL A 299 -1.30 5.58 -17.31
CA VAL A 299 -1.21 4.15 -16.94
C VAL A 299 -0.27 3.36 -17.86
N THR A 300 0.05 3.89 -19.05
CA THR A 300 1.00 3.26 -20.00
C THR A 300 2.46 3.64 -19.71
N HIS A 301 2.69 4.43 -18.65
CA HIS A 301 4.04 4.70 -18.16
C HIS A 301 4.71 3.38 -17.72
N PRO A 302 6.02 3.16 -17.97
CA PRO A 302 6.67 1.86 -17.73
C PRO A 302 6.46 1.27 -16.34
N VAL A 303 6.38 2.10 -15.30
CA VAL A 303 6.23 1.60 -13.92
C VAL A 303 4.82 1.05 -13.67
N PRO A 304 3.71 1.81 -13.84
CA PRO A 304 2.37 1.27 -13.68
C PRO A 304 2.05 0.16 -14.69
N ASP A 305 2.50 0.26 -15.94
CA ASP A 305 2.28 -0.76 -16.96
C ASP A 305 2.88 -2.11 -16.54
N ASN A 306 4.17 -2.15 -16.21
CA ASN A 306 4.84 -3.36 -15.73
C ASN A 306 4.19 -3.89 -14.44
N THR A 307 3.85 -3.01 -13.50
CA THR A 307 3.22 -3.40 -12.24
C THR A 307 1.85 -4.06 -12.48
N GLY A 308 1.07 -3.56 -13.42
CA GLY A 308 -0.23 -4.13 -13.81
C GLY A 308 -0.16 -5.56 -14.34
N TYR A 309 0.94 -5.93 -15.01
CA TYR A 309 1.18 -7.32 -15.48
C TYR A 309 1.62 -8.27 -14.36
N ILE A 310 2.33 -7.75 -13.35
CA ILE A 310 2.89 -8.57 -12.27
C ILE A 310 1.82 -8.92 -11.23
N THR A 311 0.82 -8.04 -11.02
CA THR A 311 -0.09 -8.05 -9.87
C THR A 311 -1.45 -8.66 -10.18
N GLU A 312 -2.22 -9.03 -9.15
CA GLU A 312 -3.55 -9.63 -9.28
C GLU A 312 -4.68 -8.60 -9.23
N GLY A 313 -4.51 -7.46 -9.85
CA GLY A 313 -5.46 -6.35 -9.93
C GLY A 313 -4.83 -5.04 -9.52
N GLN A 314 -5.64 -4.05 -9.20
CA GLN A 314 -5.21 -2.72 -8.76
C GLN A 314 -6.31 -2.00 -7.98
N PHE A 315 -5.92 -1.09 -7.10
CA PHE A 315 -6.80 -0.04 -6.60
C PHE A 315 -6.45 1.27 -7.30
N TYR A 316 -7.45 1.98 -7.77
CA TYR A 316 -7.30 3.30 -8.35
C TYR A 316 -7.78 4.36 -7.35
N LEU A 317 -6.89 5.26 -6.94
CA LEU A 317 -7.24 6.39 -6.09
C LEU A 317 -7.35 7.64 -6.95
N ARG A 318 -8.55 8.20 -7.01
CA ARG A 318 -8.85 9.43 -7.77
C ARG A 318 -9.80 10.31 -6.99
N LYS A 319 -9.55 11.61 -6.98
CA LYS A 319 -10.36 12.62 -6.26
C LYS A 319 -10.58 12.25 -4.79
N GLY A 320 -9.54 11.74 -4.13
CA GLY A 320 -9.58 11.31 -2.73
C GLY A 320 -10.43 10.09 -2.44
N ARG A 321 -10.73 9.24 -3.44
CA ARG A 321 -11.59 8.05 -3.30
C ARG A 321 -11.05 6.88 -4.09
N ILE A 322 -11.33 5.67 -3.64
CA ILE A 322 -11.07 4.46 -4.45
C ILE A 322 -12.13 4.43 -5.56
N ASP A 323 -11.69 4.55 -6.81
CA ASP A 323 -12.57 4.53 -7.98
C ASP A 323 -13.05 3.10 -8.26
N PRO A 324 -14.36 2.83 -8.23
CA PRO A 324 -14.89 1.48 -8.43
C PRO A 324 -14.72 0.95 -9.85
N PHE A 325 -14.55 1.81 -10.85
CA PHE A 325 -14.42 1.39 -12.25
C PHE A 325 -12.98 1.10 -12.65
N GLY A 326 -12.01 1.84 -12.10
CA GLY A 326 -10.60 1.60 -12.32
C GLY A 326 -10.04 0.50 -11.41
N SER A 327 -10.71 0.19 -10.29
CA SER A 327 -10.23 -0.77 -9.31
C SER A 327 -10.71 -2.19 -9.61
N LEU A 328 -9.83 -3.15 -9.40
CA LEU A 328 -10.09 -4.56 -9.63
C LEU A 328 -9.27 -5.43 -8.67
N SER A 329 -9.92 -6.36 -7.99
CA SER A 329 -9.27 -7.49 -7.33
C SER A 329 -9.63 -8.78 -8.07
N ARG A 330 -8.65 -9.41 -8.74
CA ARG A 330 -8.88 -10.64 -9.52
C ARG A 330 -9.17 -11.84 -8.61
N LEU A 331 -8.71 -11.81 -7.37
CA LEU A 331 -8.89 -12.90 -6.41
C LEU A 331 -10.16 -12.77 -5.56
N LYS A 332 -10.92 -11.67 -5.68
CA LYS A 332 -12.12 -11.43 -4.85
C LYS A 332 -13.16 -12.56 -4.91
N GLN A 333 -13.25 -13.28 -6.02
CA GLN A 333 -14.18 -14.39 -6.16
C GLN A 333 -13.87 -15.56 -5.21
N LEU A 334 -12.60 -15.76 -4.83
CA LEU A 334 -12.17 -16.80 -3.90
C LEU A 334 -12.73 -16.62 -2.48
N VAL A 335 -13.14 -15.40 -2.14
CA VAL A 335 -13.57 -15.02 -0.79
C VAL A 335 -15.01 -14.51 -0.74
N ASN A 336 -15.54 -13.91 -1.81
CA ASN A 336 -16.90 -13.36 -1.82
C ASN A 336 -17.98 -14.43 -1.65
N ASP A 337 -17.78 -15.62 -2.22
CA ASP A 337 -18.71 -16.74 -2.08
C ASP A 337 -18.71 -17.33 -0.65
N LYS A 338 -17.70 -17.01 0.16
CA LYS A 338 -17.58 -17.42 1.57
C LYS A 338 -18.08 -16.35 2.55
N SER A 339 -18.46 -15.19 2.04
CA SER A 339 -19.04 -14.10 2.82
C SER A 339 -20.56 -14.21 2.89
N ARG A 340 -21.24 -13.17 3.38
CA ARG A 340 -22.71 -13.12 3.43
C ARG A 340 -23.29 -13.25 2.01
N LYS A 341 -24.36 -14.03 1.87
CA LYS A 341 -24.95 -14.43 0.57
C LYS A 341 -25.42 -13.29 -0.33
N ASP A 342 -25.66 -12.12 0.24
CA ASP A 342 -26.06 -10.91 -0.47
C ASP A 342 -24.87 -10.05 -0.92
N HIS A 343 -23.64 -10.38 -0.53
CA HIS A 343 -22.43 -9.58 -0.79
C HIS A 343 -22.28 -9.28 -2.29
N ARG A 344 -22.31 -10.32 -3.12
CA ARG A 344 -22.17 -10.16 -4.56
C ARG A 344 -23.30 -9.32 -5.18
N ALA A 345 -24.52 -9.49 -4.71
CA ALA A 345 -25.67 -8.76 -5.23
C ALA A 345 -25.58 -7.26 -4.90
N ILE A 346 -25.18 -6.91 -3.68
CA ILE A 346 -24.93 -5.52 -3.27
C ILE A 346 -23.79 -4.92 -4.09
N MET A 347 -22.67 -5.63 -4.21
CA MET A 347 -21.53 -5.19 -4.99
C MET A 347 -21.95 -4.86 -6.44
N ASP A 348 -22.53 -5.83 -7.14
CA ASP A 348 -22.88 -5.68 -8.56
C ASP A 348 -23.99 -4.63 -8.76
N GLY A 349 -25.05 -4.66 -7.92
CA GLY A 349 -26.19 -3.73 -8.03
C GLY A 349 -25.79 -2.28 -7.77
N MET A 350 -25.02 -2.02 -6.71
CA MET A 350 -24.60 -0.66 -6.40
C MET A 350 -23.63 -0.09 -7.44
N ILE A 351 -22.71 -0.90 -7.99
CA ILE A 351 -21.80 -0.46 -9.06
C ILE A 351 -22.57 -0.14 -10.33
N GLN A 352 -23.56 -0.95 -10.70
CA GLN A 352 -24.41 -0.70 -11.88
C GLN A 352 -25.19 0.62 -11.72
N LEU A 353 -25.80 0.86 -10.57
CA LEU A 353 -26.51 2.12 -10.29
C LEU A 353 -25.56 3.31 -10.23
N TYR A 354 -24.35 3.13 -9.72
CA TYR A 354 -23.35 4.18 -9.70
C TYR A 354 -22.84 4.55 -11.11
N ALA A 355 -22.76 3.58 -12.03
CA ALA A 355 -22.48 3.88 -13.44
C ALA A 355 -23.56 4.79 -14.05
N GLN A 356 -24.84 4.45 -13.82
CA GLN A 356 -25.97 5.28 -14.27
C GLN A 356 -25.97 6.68 -13.62
N TYR A 357 -25.60 6.76 -12.34
CA TYR A 357 -25.42 8.05 -11.66
C TYR A 357 -24.36 8.92 -12.35
N ARG A 358 -23.21 8.35 -12.71
CA ARG A 358 -22.14 9.10 -13.40
C ARG A 358 -22.61 9.66 -14.74
N GLU A 359 -23.31 8.86 -15.53
CA GLU A 359 -23.93 9.33 -16.78
C GLU A 359 -24.95 10.44 -16.53
N THR A 360 -25.72 10.33 -15.44
CA THR A 360 -26.72 11.33 -15.05
C THR A 360 -26.07 12.64 -14.61
N GLU A 361 -24.93 12.58 -13.90
CA GLU A 361 -24.14 13.79 -13.58
C GLU A 361 -23.66 14.52 -14.82
N GLU A 362 -23.19 13.79 -15.83
CA GLU A 362 -22.76 14.38 -17.10
C GLU A 362 -23.94 15.05 -17.82
N LYS A 363 -25.10 14.39 -17.89
CA LYS A 363 -26.34 14.99 -18.43
C LYS A 363 -26.73 16.25 -17.67
N ARG A 364 -26.66 16.26 -16.36
CA ARG A 364 -26.93 17.43 -15.52
C ARG A 364 -25.96 18.58 -15.81
N ALA A 365 -24.67 18.27 -15.93
CA ALA A 365 -23.64 19.27 -16.25
C ALA A 365 -23.86 19.90 -17.65
N MET A 366 -24.40 19.14 -18.58
CA MET A 366 -24.76 19.62 -19.93
C MET A 366 -26.12 20.39 -19.97
N GLY A 367 -26.82 20.53 -18.83
CA GLY A 367 -28.06 21.26 -18.72
C GLY A 367 -29.31 20.50 -19.18
N PHE A 368 -29.26 19.19 -19.34
CA PHE A 368 -30.42 18.39 -19.69
C PHE A 368 -31.48 18.38 -18.58
N ARG A 369 -32.75 18.28 -18.97
CA ARG A 369 -33.86 18.13 -18.00
C ARG A 369 -33.79 16.77 -17.33
N MET A 370 -33.83 16.76 -15.98
CA MET A 370 -33.77 15.56 -15.17
C MET A 370 -35.14 14.91 -14.99
N SER A 371 -35.25 13.63 -15.32
CA SER A 371 -36.38 12.77 -15.02
C SER A 371 -36.46 12.45 -13.51
N ASP A 372 -37.55 11.83 -13.07
CA ASP A 372 -37.66 11.38 -11.67
C ASP A 372 -36.70 10.24 -11.38
N TRP A 373 -36.35 9.40 -12.35
CA TRP A 373 -35.29 8.41 -12.25
C TRP A 373 -33.92 9.07 -12.07
N ASP A 374 -33.61 10.07 -12.88
CA ASP A 374 -32.33 10.82 -12.74
C ASP A 374 -32.17 11.45 -11.36
N LYS A 375 -33.27 11.99 -10.78
CA LYS A 375 -33.26 12.56 -9.42
C LYS A 375 -32.95 11.48 -8.35
N LYS A 376 -33.52 10.27 -8.50
CA LYS A 376 -33.22 9.14 -7.62
C LYS A 376 -31.75 8.73 -7.73
N LEU A 377 -31.20 8.63 -8.95
CA LEU A 377 -29.80 8.33 -9.18
C LEU A 377 -28.87 9.38 -8.58
N LEU A 378 -29.19 10.67 -8.73
CA LEU A 378 -28.41 11.75 -8.11
C LEU A 378 -28.39 11.68 -6.58
N ARG A 379 -29.54 11.34 -5.98
CA ARG A 379 -29.62 11.11 -4.52
C ARG A 379 -28.80 9.90 -4.10
N PHE A 380 -28.93 8.79 -4.81
CA PHE A 380 -28.18 7.55 -4.57
C PHE A 380 -26.68 7.79 -4.66
N GLY A 381 -26.20 8.41 -5.74
CA GLY A 381 -24.77 8.67 -5.93
C GLY A 381 -24.19 9.54 -4.81
N GLY A 382 -24.88 10.59 -4.40
CA GLY A 382 -24.46 11.43 -3.28
C GLY A 382 -24.36 10.67 -1.96
N MET A 383 -25.31 9.77 -1.66
CA MET A 383 -25.26 8.91 -0.46
C MET A 383 -24.15 7.88 -0.58
N PHE A 384 -24.02 7.21 -1.72
CA PHE A 384 -23.00 6.21 -1.97
C PHE A 384 -21.59 6.80 -1.83
N GLU A 385 -21.33 7.96 -2.42
CA GLU A 385 -20.05 8.65 -2.30
C GLU A 385 -19.71 9.04 -0.86
N LYS A 386 -20.69 9.55 -0.11
CA LYS A 386 -20.50 9.99 1.27
C LYS A 386 -20.34 8.83 2.24
N GLU A 387 -21.13 7.77 2.10
CA GLU A 387 -21.26 6.74 3.12
C GLU A 387 -20.47 5.45 2.82
N MET A 388 -20.07 5.24 1.56
CA MET A 388 -19.31 4.06 1.14
C MET A 388 -17.92 4.39 0.58
N MET A 389 -17.79 5.50 -0.19
CA MET A 389 -16.55 5.82 -0.90
C MET A 389 -15.61 6.75 -0.12
N SER A 390 -16.10 7.44 0.89
CA SER A 390 -15.24 8.34 1.69
C SER A 390 -14.16 7.54 2.42
N LEU A 391 -12.90 8.00 2.34
CA LEU A 391 -11.78 7.40 3.09
C LEU A 391 -11.94 7.49 4.61
N THR A 392 -12.88 8.31 5.12
CA THR A 392 -13.15 8.43 6.56
C THR A 392 -14.07 7.33 7.08
N VAL A 393 -14.71 6.56 6.19
CA VAL A 393 -15.63 5.49 6.59
C VAL A 393 -14.85 4.30 7.14
N ASN A 394 -15.22 3.87 8.34
CA ASN A 394 -14.63 2.74 9.06
C ASN A 394 -15.77 1.88 9.62
N ILE A 395 -16.16 0.86 8.88
CA ILE A 395 -17.24 -0.04 9.25
C ILE A 395 -16.94 -1.48 8.81
N PRO A 396 -17.24 -2.48 9.64
CA PRO A 396 -17.13 -3.88 9.28
C PRO A 396 -17.94 -4.25 8.03
N LEU A 397 -17.51 -5.29 7.32
CA LEU A 397 -18.15 -5.76 6.09
C LEU A 397 -19.66 -5.96 6.22
N GLU A 398 -20.11 -6.61 7.29
CA GLU A 398 -21.53 -6.89 7.54
C GLU A 398 -22.35 -5.61 7.65
N GLN A 399 -21.84 -4.63 8.39
CA GLN A 399 -22.48 -3.30 8.51
C GLN A 399 -22.42 -2.50 7.20
N ALA A 400 -21.34 -2.68 6.40
CA ALA A 400 -21.24 -2.07 5.09
C ALA A 400 -22.30 -2.62 4.13
N LEU A 401 -22.55 -3.92 4.16
CA LEU A 401 -23.63 -4.57 3.38
C LEU A 401 -25.01 -4.07 3.83
N ASP A 402 -25.29 -3.98 5.13
CA ASP A 402 -26.54 -3.44 5.65
C ASP A 402 -26.73 -1.96 5.27
N ARG A 403 -25.65 -1.19 5.28
CA ARG A 403 -25.65 0.21 4.78
C ARG A 403 -25.97 0.28 3.30
N GLY A 404 -25.43 -0.66 2.50
CA GLY A 404 -25.79 -0.79 1.08
C GLY A 404 -27.29 -0.96 0.87
N TRP A 405 -27.91 -1.89 1.60
CA TRP A 405 -29.36 -2.10 1.57
C TRP A 405 -30.15 -0.85 1.98
N ARG A 406 -29.72 -0.17 3.03
CA ARG A 406 -30.34 1.08 3.47
C ARG A 406 -30.27 2.17 2.38
N ILE A 407 -29.08 2.40 1.79
CA ILE A 407 -28.92 3.39 0.72
C ILE A 407 -29.86 3.08 -0.46
N LEU A 408 -29.96 1.80 -0.84
CA LEU A 408 -30.87 1.37 -1.90
C LEU A 408 -32.33 1.64 -1.54
N SER A 409 -32.77 1.30 -0.34
CA SER A 409 -34.16 1.50 0.11
C SER A 409 -34.55 2.97 0.29
N ASP A 410 -33.58 3.83 0.63
CA ASP A 410 -33.80 5.27 0.78
C ASP A 410 -33.99 5.97 -0.59
N CYS A 411 -33.51 5.35 -1.67
CA CYS A 411 -33.49 5.95 -3.01
C CYS A 411 -34.44 5.30 -4.02
N PHE A 412 -34.67 4.00 -3.90
CA PHE A 412 -35.39 3.19 -4.89
C PHE A 412 -36.47 2.33 -4.25
N ARG A 413 -37.41 1.85 -5.08
CA ARG A 413 -38.30 0.76 -4.74
C ARG A 413 -37.62 -0.58 -5.01
N PRO A 414 -37.99 -1.69 -4.34
CA PRO A 414 -37.37 -3.00 -4.55
C PRO A 414 -37.26 -3.39 -6.03
N GLU A 415 -38.34 -3.20 -6.80
CA GLU A 415 -38.44 -3.60 -8.20
C GLU A 415 -37.52 -2.78 -9.12
N GLU A 416 -37.11 -1.60 -8.71
CA GLU A 416 -36.27 -0.68 -9.47
C GLU A 416 -34.77 -1.04 -9.37
N THR A 417 -34.39 -1.88 -8.41
CA THR A 417 -32.98 -2.21 -8.14
C THR A 417 -32.44 -3.34 -9.03
N GLY A 418 -33.32 -4.11 -9.65
CA GLY A 418 -32.95 -5.29 -10.45
C GLY A 418 -32.35 -6.45 -9.62
N LEU A 419 -32.42 -6.39 -8.30
CA LEU A 419 -31.93 -7.43 -7.41
C LEU A 419 -32.90 -8.61 -7.33
N ARG A 420 -32.39 -9.81 -6.98
CA ARG A 420 -33.20 -11.02 -6.87
C ARG A 420 -34.24 -10.90 -5.78
N THR A 421 -35.47 -11.31 -6.06
CA THR A 421 -36.61 -11.25 -5.13
C THR A 421 -36.34 -11.96 -3.79
N GLU A 422 -35.59 -13.07 -3.80
CA GLU A 422 -35.22 -13.80 -2.59
C GLU A 422 -34.39 -12.94 -1.64
N LEU A 423 -33.41 -12.19 -2.16
CA LEU A 423 -32.55 -11.29 -1.38
C LEU A 423 -33.32 -10.06 -0.92
N LEU A 424 -34.20 -9.51 -1.78
CA LEU A 424 -35.09 -8.42 -1.40
C LEU A 424 -36.00 -8.81 -0.21
N ASN A 425 -36.58 -10.00 -0.24
CA ASN A 425 -37.45 -10.46 0.86
C ASN A 425 -36.70 -10.61 2.19
N GLU A 426 -35.43 -10.93 2.14
CA GLU A 426 -34.63 -11.21 3.34
C GLU A 426 -33.90 -9.99 3.88
N PHE A 427 -33.27 -9.20 3.01
CA PHE A 427 -32.36 -8.11 3.43
C PHE A 427 -32.93 -6.71 3.21
N TRP A 428 -34.03 -6.56 2.43
CA TRP A 428 -34.62 -5.23 2.24
C TRP A 428 -35.10 -4.68 3.58
N PRO A 429 -34.73 -3.45 3.97
CA PRO A 429 -35.18 -2.85 5.22
C PRO A 429 -36.70 -2.79 5.25
N LYS A 430 -37.32 -3.46 6.22
CA LYS A 430 -38.75 -3.30 6.46
C LYS A 430 -38.97 -1.85 6.85
N GLU A 431 -39.96 -1.20 6.23
CA GLU A 431 -40.35 0.18 6.62
C GLU A 431 -40.36 0.29 8.12
N LYS A 432 -39.62 1.24 8.69
CA LYS A 432 -39.85 1.66 10.06
C LYS A 432 -41.30 2.07 10.08
N GLN A 433 -42.15 1.33 10.78
CA GLN A 433 -43.50 1.82 11.14
C GLN A 433 -43.28 3.24 11.64
N ALA A 434 -43.89 4.20 10.94
CA ALA A 434 -43.75 5.61 11.29
C ALA A 434 -43.96 5.72 12.80
N ALA A 435 -42.97 6.23 13.54
CA ALA A 435 -43.01 6.32 14.99
C ALA A 435 -44.38 6.84 15.37
N SER A 436 -45.07 6.11 16.26
CA SER A 436 -46.42 6.45 16.67
C SER A 436 -46.46 7.92 17.10
N PRO A 437 -47.56 8.62 16.97
CA PRO A 437 -47.68 10.00 17.46
C PRO A 437 -47.17 10.17 18.90
N ASP A 438 -47.31 9.13 19.72
CA ASP A 438 -46.85 9.09 21.11
C ASP A 438 -45.31 9.03 21.26
N GLU A 439 -44.57 8.33 20.35
CA GLU A 439 -43.12 8.30 20.39
C GLU A 439 -42.50 9.63 19.94
N LYS A 440 -43.12 10.33 18.97
CA LYS A 440 -42.70 11.68 18.56
C LYS A 440 -42.93 12.72 19.65
N GLU A 441 -43.96 12.54 20.46
CA GLU A 441 -44.24 13.39 21.61
C GLU A 441 -43.31 13.10 22.79
N PHE A 442 -42.88 11.84 22.97
CA PHE A 442 -41.87 11.44 23.95
C PHE A 442 -40.49 11.98 23.61
N GLU A 443 -40.04 11.89 22.33
CA GLU A 443 -38.78 12.46 21.88
C GLU A 443 -38.77 14.00 21.96
N ARG A 444 -39.90 14.68 21.70
CA ARG A 444 -40.02 16.13 21.92
C ARG A 444 -39.90 16.52 23.38
N ARG A 445 -40.43 15.75 24.28
CA ARG A 445 -40.34 15.98 25.74
C ARG A 445 -38.94 15.68 26.29
N SER A 446 -38.26 14.68 25.76
CA SER A 446 -36.89 14.31 26.17
C SER A 446 -35.81 15.23 25.61
N SER A 447 -36.05 15.94 24.50
CA SER A 447 -35.09 16.84 23.85
C SER A 447 -35.04 18.27 24.42
N GLY A 448 -35.82 18.60 25.46
CA GLY A 448 -35.70 19.83 26.27
C GLY A 448 -35.83 21.16 25.49
N ARG A 449 -36.50 21.20 24.32
CA ARG A 449 -36.77 22.48 23.62
C ARG A 449 -37.99 23.17 24.23
N PRO A 450 -37.86 24.38 24.79
CA PRO A 450 -39.00 25.13 25.32
C PRO A 450 -39.87 25.61 24.15
N ASP A 451 -41.20 25.46 24.37
CA ASP A 451 -42.27 25.89 23.45
C ASP A 451 -42.18 27.43 23.23
N LYS A 452 -41.97 27.87 22.01
CA LYS A 452 -41.90 29.30 21.62
C LYS A 452 -43.24 29.85 21.16
N ASP A 453 -44.35 29.28 21.56
CA ASP A 453 -45.68 29.77 21.16
C ASP A 453 -46.66 29.89 22.34
N ALA A 454 -46.25 30.54 23.44
CA ALA A 454 -47.14 30.97 24.48
C ALA A 454 -46.97 32.48 24.76
N GLY A 455 -47.55 33.32 23.91
CA GLY A 455 -47.45 34.75 24.17
C GLY A 455 -47.98 35.68 23.07
N LYS A 456 -49.23 35.45 22.64
CA LYS A 456 -50.04 36.51 22.02
C LYS A 456 -51.50 36.26 22.27
N ALA A 457 -51.97 36.60 23.47
CA ALA A 457 -53.35 36.97 23.74
C ALA A 457 -53.37 37.78 25.03
N LYS A 458 -53.15 39.06 24.96
CA LYS A 458 -53.93 40.16 25.54
C LYS A 458 -53.28 41.49 25.19
#